data_9e868fbf4f80e0a994a5cec31e753e19
#
_entry.id   9e868fbf4f80e0a994a5cec31e753e19
#
_cell.length_a   1.000
_cell.length_b   1.000
_cell.length_c   1.000
_cell.angle_alpha   90.00
_cell.angle_beta   90.00
_cell.angle_gamma   90.00
#
_symmetry.space_group_name_H-M   'P 1'
#
loop_
_entity.id
_entity.type
_entity.pdbx_description
1 polymer ?
#
loop_
_entity_poly.entity_id
_entity_poly.type
_entity_poly.pdbx_seq_one_letter_code
_entity_poly.pdbx_strand_id
1 'polypeptide(L)'
;MVGSSLFPIRLHTAMVGVGNTVGVTSTTADVTDAALAADLAVAAGKLLRTVRADVGFERPSALGDAGDFHANELLVRRLRAERPGDAILTEEAHDDLARLNADRVWIIDPLDGTREYSTEGRKDWAVHVALWQRSPDGRHGITDAAVSLPAYDDLVFRTDTVNADRVPSGVPEVIRIATSASRPPAILHWIRESVAIELVPLGSAGVKAMAVVSGEVDAYVHAGGQWEWDSAAPAGVVLAAGLHASRLDGSPLEYNQPNAYLPDLLMCRTELAPILLEAISRAWQ
;
A
#
# COMPACT_ATOMS: atom_id res chain seq x y z
N MET A 1 3.19 -28.52 -21.24
CA MET A 1 1.90 -27.97 -20.71
C MET A 1 1.97 -28.11 -19.19
N VAL A 2 2.37 -27.06 -18.50
CA VAL A 2 2.38 -27.00 -17.03
C VAL A 2 1.30 -25.98 -16.68
N GLY A 3 0.20 -26.48 -16.16
CA GLY A 3 -0.93 -25.65 -15.73
C GLY A 3 -0.52 -24.81 -14.53
N SER A 4 -0.49 -23.50 -14.70
CA SER A 4 -0.35 -22.54 -13.62
C SER A 4 -1.65 -22.54 -12.81
N SER A 5 -1.64 -23.26 -11.69
CA SER A 5 -2.64 -23.15 -10.64
C SER A 5 -2.45 -21.79 -9.97
N LEU A 6 -3.19 -20.78 -10.42
CA LEU A 6 -3.39 -19.54 -9.71
C LEU A 6 -4.20 -19.88 -8.45
N PHE A 7 -3.55 -19.90 -7.29
CA PHE A 7 -4.25 -19.99 -6.01
C PHE A 7 -5.15 -18.76 -5.85
N PRO A 8 -6.45 -18.93 -5.63
CA PRO A 8 -7.30 -17.80 -5.37
C PRO A 8 -6.99 -17.25 -3.98
N ILE A 9 -6.45 -16.04 -3.94
CA ILE A 9 -6.37 -15.27 -2.70
C ILE A 9 -7.81 -15.12 -2.18
N ARG A 10 -8.12 -15.76 -1.05
CA ARG A 10 -9.43 -15.67 -0.39
C ARG A 10 -9.41 -14.53 0.62
N LEU A 11 -9.44 -13.29 0.15
CA LEU A 11 -9.76 -12.16 1.00
C LEU A 11 -11.24 -12.27 1.43
N HIS A 12 -11.48 -12.73 2.66
CA HIS A 12 -12.84 -12.88 3.18
C HIS A 12 -13.35 -11.52 3.65
N THR A 13 -14.42 -11.07 3.04
CA THR A 13 -15.16 -9.87 3.43
C THR A 13 -15.76 -10.05 4.82
N ALA A 14 -15.31 -9.29 5.80
CA ALA A 14 -16.01 -9.19 7.08
C ALA A 14 -17.17 -8.21 6.91
N MET A 15 -18.41 -8.70 7.00
CA MET A 15 -19.58 -7.83 7.08
C MET A 15 -19.57 -7.07 8.41
N VAL A 16 -19.31 -5.77 8.36
CA VAL A 16 -19.61 -4.85 9.45
C VAL A 16 -21.12 -4.57 9.38
N GLY A 17 -21.88 -5.04 10.39
CA GLY A 17 -23.31 -4.81 10.48
C GLY A 17 -23.63 -3.32 10.62
N VAL A 18 -24.36 -2.77 9.66
CA VAL A 18 -24.89 -1.40 9.73
C VAL A 18 -26.17 -1.45 10.58
N GLY A 19 -26.04 -1.00 11.84
CA GLY A 19 -27.18 -0.71 12.71
C GLY A 19 -27.78 0.65 12.34
N ASN A 20 -28.97 0.66 11.77
CA ASN A 20 -29.75 1.86 11.49
C ASN A 20 -30.37 2.38 12.78
N THR A 21 -29.96 3.56 13.25
CA THR A 21 -30.79 4.41 14.13
C THR A 21 -30.70 5.85 13.67
N VAL A 22 -31.83 6.36 13.20
CA VAL A 22 -32.06 7.73 12.77
C VAL A 22 -32.10 8.64 14.02
N GLY A 23 -31.15 9.55 14.12
CA GLY A 23 -31.14 10.66 15.05
C GLY A 23 -30.41 11.83 14.41
N VAL A 24 -31.15 12.73 13.76
CA VAL A 24 -30.59 13.95 13.14
C VAL A 24 -30.29 14.95 14.22
N THR A 25 -29.03 15.08 14.60
CA THR A 25 -28.46 16.32 15.13
C THR A 25 -27.14 16.53 14.40
N SER A 26 -27.17 17.44 13.41
CA SER A 26 -26.01 17.84 12.61
C SER A 26 -25.04 18.65 13.47
N THR A 27 -24.12 17.97 14.14
CA THR A 27 -22.78 18.47 14.35
C THR A 27 -21.92 17.74 13.34
N THR A 28 -21.40 18.44 12.33
CA THR A 28 -20.34 17.93 11.47
C THR A 28 -19.15 17.64 12.36
N ALA A 29 -19.07 16.42 12.89
CA ALA A 29 -17.82 15.94 13.46
C ALA A 29 -16.78 16.05 12.34
N ASP A 30 -15.69 16.78 12.57
CA ASP A 30 -14.62 16.89 11.60
C ASP A 30 -14.17 15.47 11.22
N VAL A 31 -14.24 15.16 9.91
CA VAL A 31 -13.84 13.87 9.38
C VAL A 31 -12.36 13.70 9.68
N THR A 32 -11.99 12.61 10.39
CA THR A 32 -10.59 12.32 10.71
C THR A 32 -9.78 12.13 9.43
N ASP A 33 -8.47 12.37 9.48
CA ASP A 33 -7.61 12.22 8.31
C ASP A 33 -7.56 10.75 7.83
N ALA A 34 -7.58 9.78 8.75
CA ALA A 34 -7.70 8.37 8.39
C ALA A 34 -9.04 8.03 7.69
N ALA A 35 -10.15 8.63 8.14
CA ALA A 35 -11.43 8.45 7.48
C ALA A 35 -11.46 9.09 6.10
N LEU A 36 -10.86 10.28 5.96
CA LEU A 36 -10.72 10.96 4.67
C LEU A 36 -9.83 10.15 3.71
N ALA A 37 -8.68 9.65 4.18
CA ALA A 37 -7.81 8.80 3.38
C ALA A 37 -8.56 7.58 2.81
N ALA A 38 -9.36 6.91 3.65
CA ALA A 38 -10.14 5.75 3.24
C ALA A 38 -11.25 6.12 2.24
N ASP A 39 -11.98 7.21 2.47
CA ASP A 39 -13.03 7.65 1.57
C ASP A 39 -12.48 8.05 0.19
N LEU A 40 -11.34 8.74 0.18
CA LEU A 40 -10.62 9.09 -1.04
C LEU A 40 -10.15 7.85 -1.82
N ALA A 41 -9.51 6.91 -1.14
CA ALA A 41 -9.00 5.68 -1.76
C ALA A 41 -10.14 4.82 -2.33
N VAL A 42 -11.26 4.70 -1.61
CA VAL A 42 -12.47 3.99 -2.09
C VAL A 42 -13.11 4.73 -3.27
N ALA A 43 -13.22 6.05 -3.22
CA ALA A 43 -13.79 6.84 -4.30
C ALA A 43 -12.97 6.72 -5.60
N ALA A 44 -11.64 6.81 -5.50
CA ALA A 44 -10.74 6.59 -6.64
C ALA A 44 -10.84 5.16 -7.17
N GLY A 45 -10.90 4.15 -6.29
CA GLY A 45 -11.06 2.75 -6.68
C GLY A 45 -12.36 2.49 -7.46
N LYS A 46 -13.48 3.11 -7.05
CA LYS A 46 -14.76 3.01 -7.79
C LYS A 46 -14.66 3.67 -9.17
N LEU A 47 -14.01 4.84 -9.25
CA LEU A 47 -13.77 5.52 -10.52
C LEU A 47 -12.91 4.65 -11.44
N LEU A 48 -11.82 4.08 -10.93
CA LEU A 48 -10.95 3.19 -11.69
C LEU A 48 -11.68 1.97 -12.26
N ARG A 49 -12.58 1.35 -11.49
CA ARG A 49 -13.41 0.25 -12.02
C ARG A 49 -14.34 0.71 -13.15
N THR A 50 -14.90 1.92 -13.05
CA THR A 50 -15.72 2.51 -14.13
C THR A 50 -14.88 2.76 -15.37
N VAL A 51 -13.72 3.44 -15.24
CA VAL A 51 -12.79 3.68 -16.35
C VAL A 51 -12.37 2.37 -17.01
N ARG A 52 -12.05 1.34 -16.22
CA ARG A 52 -11.66 0.02 -16.72
C ARG A 52 -12.76 -0.66 -17.53
N ALA A 53 -14.01 -0.52 -17.12
CA ALA A 53 -15.16 -1.05 -17.84
C ALA A 53 -15.44 -0.28 -19.14
N ASP A 54 -15.31 1.05 -19.12
CA ASP A 54 -15.61 1.91 -20.26
C ASP A 54 -14.55 1.86 -21.36
N VAL A 55 -13.26 1.84 -20.99
CA VAL A 55 -12.12 1.82 -21.91
C VAL A 55 -11.86 0.42 -22.46
N GLY A 56 -12.03 -0.62 -21.64
CA GLY A 56 -11.74 -2.02 -22.00
C GLY A 56 -10.23 -2.30 -22.13
N PHE A 57 -9.89 -3.54 -22.51
CA PHE A 57 -8.51 -4.06 -22.48
C PHE A 57 -7.80 -4.09 -23.84
N GLU A 58 -8.42 -3.59 -24.90
CA GLU A 58 -7.85 -3.63 -26.25
C GLU A 58 -6.56 -2.79 -26.37
N ARG A 59 -6.44 -1.74 -25.57
CA ARG A 59 -5.29 -0.84 -25.54
C ARG A 59 -4.78 -0.66 -24.09
N PRO A 60 -3.96 -1.60 -23.59
CA PRO A 60 -3.56 -1.61 -22.17
C PRO A 60 -2.88 -0.32 -21.68
N SER A 61 -1.99 0.28 -22.50
CA SER A 61 -1.35 1.54 -22.07
C SER A 61 -2.36 2.69 -22.00
N ALA A 62 -3.27 2.82 -22.96
CA ALA A 62 -4.30 3.85 -22.90
C ALA A 62 -5.26 3.67 -21.72
N LEU A 63 -5.52 2.41 -21.34
CA LEU A 63 -6.31 2.11 -20.13
C LEU A 63 -5.55 2.52 -18.86
N GLY A 64 -4.25 2.21 -18.78
CA GLY A 64 -3.39 2.64 -17.67
C GLY A 64 -3.38 4.15 -17.57
N ASP A 65 -2.98 4.85 -18.61
CA ASP A 65 -2.90 6.32 -18.68
C ASP A 65 -4.23 6.98 -18.27
N ALA A 66 -5.37 6.42 -18.69
CA ALA A 66 -6.69 6.94 -18.32
C ALA A 66 -6.99 6.69 -16.84
N GLY A 67 -6.62 5.53 -16.30
CA GLY A 67 -6.77 5.20 -14.88
C GLY A 67 -5.98 6.17 -14.00
N ASP A 68 -4.69 6.29 -14.25
CA ASP A 68 -3.76 7.17 -13.54
C ASP A 68 -4.28 8.62 -13.57
N PHE A 69 -4.57 9.15 -14.75
CA PHE A 69 -5.06 10.51 -14.92
C PHE A 69 -6.35 10.78 -14.14
N HIS A 70 -7.38 9.97 -14.34
CA HIS A 70 -8.69 10.24 -13.73
C HIS A 70 -8.68 10.04 -12.21
N ALA A 71 -7.95 9.05 -11.70
CA ALA A 71 -7.82 8.83 -10.27
C ALA A 71 -7.04 9.98 -9.61
N ASN A 72 -5.93 10.42 -10.22
CA ASN A 72 -5.16 11.55 -9.73
C ASN A 72 -5.98 12.84 -9.67
N GLU A 73 -6.70 13.19 -10.73
CA GLU A 73 -7.56 14.38 -10.77
C GLU A 73 -8.63 14.35 -9.68
N LEU A 74 -9.24 13.20 -9.41
CA LEU A 74 -10.20 13.05 -8.32
C LEU A 74 -9.54 13.29 -6.97
N LEU A 75 -8.43 12.61 -6.69
CA LEU A 75 -7.74 12.67 -5.39
C LEU A 75 -7.23 14.08 -5.10
N VAL A 76 -6.49 14.68 -6.05
CA VAL A 76 -5.90 16.02 -5.87
C VAL A 76 -6.99 17.09 -5.71
N ARG A 77 -8.05 17.04 -6.53
CA ARG A 77 -9.16 17.98 -6.41
C ARG A 77 -9.85 17.90 -5.06
N ARG A 78 -10.11 16.69 -4.56
CA ARG A 78 -10.76 16.49 -3.26
C ARG A 78 -9.85 16.91 -2.11
N LEU A 79 -8.57 16.53 -2.13
CA LEU A 79 -7.60 16.94 -1.11
C LEU A 79 -7.50 18.47 -1.02
N ARG A 80 -7.40 19.17 -2.16
CA ARG A 80 -7.38 20.64 -2.18
C ARG A 80 -8.65 21.28 -1.63
N ALA A 81 -9.80 20.64 -1.78
CA ALA A 81 -11.06 21.14 -1.25
C ALA A 81 -11.23 20.87 0.25
N GLU A 82 -10.82 19.70 0.72
CA GLU A 82 -11.06 19.22 2.08
C GLU A 82 -9.89 19.55 3.04
N ARG A 83 -8.68 19.73 2.50
CA ARG A 83 -7.45 20.07 3.23
C ARG A 83 -6.63 21.14 2.48
N PRO A 84 -7.17 22.36 2.29
CA PRO A 84 -6.56 23.38 1.42
C PRO A 84 -5.20 23.88 1.89
N GLY A 85 -4.83 23.64 3.16
CA GLY A 85 -3.53 24.02 3.72
C GLY A 85 -2.46 22.96 3.61
N ASP A 86 -2.79 21.73 3.17
CA ASP A 86 -1.86 20.62 3.12
C ASP A 86 -1.17 20.56 1.74
N ALA A 87 0.09 20.15 1.73
CA ALA A 87 0.83 19.86 0.51
C ALA A 87 0.47 18.45 -0.02
N ILE A 88 0.76 18.19 -1.29
CA ILE A 88 0.50 16.91 -1.95
C ILE A 88 1.73 16.48 -2.72
N LEU A 89 2.15 15.22 -2.51
CA LEU A 89 3.09 14.47 -3.35
C LEU A 89 2.32 13.34 -4.03
N THR A 90 2.36 13.29 -5.34
CA THR A 90 1.68 12.25 -6.14
C THR A 90 2.58 11.76 -7.26
N GLU A 91 2.40 10.51 -7.69
CA GLU A 91 3.09 9.94 -8.84
C GLU A 91 2.85 10.74 -10.13
N GLU A 92 1.62 11.22 -10.34
CA GLU A 92 1.11 11.75 -11.60
C GLU A 92 1.29 13.26 -11.79
N ALA A 93 2.08 13.94 -10.92
CA ALA A 93 2.34 15.35 -11.05
C ALA A 93 3.81 15.69 -10.79
N HIS A 94 4.23 16.84 -11.35
CA HIS A 94 5.56 17.36 -11.02
C HIS A 94 5.65 17.66 -9.51
N ASP A 95 6.69 17.15 -8.86
CA ASP A 95 6.94 17.37 -7.43
C ASP A 95 7.27 18.84 -7.18
N ASP A 96 6.45 19.50 -6.38
CA ASP A 96 6.74 20.82 -5.84
C ASP A 96 7.48 20.64 -4.50
N LEU A 97 8.79 20.83 -4.52
CA LEU A 97 9.65 20.73 -3.34
C LEU A 97 9.27 21.72 -2.21
N ALA A 98 8.36 22.66 -2.44
CA ALA A 98 7.77 23.48 -1.37
C ALA A 98 7.10 22.64 -0.28
N ARG A 99 6.64 21.41 -0.61
CA ARG A 99 6.13 20.42 0.35
C ARG A 99 7.09 20.12 1.51
N LEU A 100 8.39 20.26 1.30
CA LEU A 100 9.41 20.02 2.33
C LEU A 100 9.34 21.02 3.49
N ASN A 101 8.70 22.18 3.28
CA ASN A 101 8.45 23.21 4.29
C ASN A 101 7.06 23.08 4.94
N ALA A 102 6.22 22.16 4.47
CA ALA A 102 4.90 21.92 5.02
C ALA A 102 4.97 20.96 6.22
N ASP A 103 4.08 21.17 7.19
CA ASP A 103 3.93 20.27 8.34
C ASP A 103 3.02 19.07 8.03
N ARG A 104 2.25 19.16 6.93
CA ARG A 104 1.30 18.15 6.49
C ARG A 104 1.44 17.92 4.99
N VAL A 105 1.69 16.67 4.59
CA VAL A 105 1.87 16.29 3.19
C VAL A 105 1.09 15.01 2.90
N TRP A 106 0.15 15.07 1.98
CA TRP A 106 -0.51 13.89 1.45
C TRP A 106 0.39 13.25 0.40
N ILE A 107 0.73 11.98 0.61
CA ILE A 107 1.51 11.16 -0.33
C ILE A 107 0.54 10.15 -0.92
N ILE A 108 0.30 10.24 -2.24
CA ILE A 108 -0.72 9.45 -2.90
C ILE A 108 -0.16 8.71 -4.13
N ASP A 109 -0.61 7.47 -4.30
CA ASP A 109 -0.50 6.70 -5.52
C ASP A 109 -1.92 6.46 -6.06
N PRO A 110 -2.29 7.12 -7.14
CA PRO A 110 -3.65 7.02 -7.70
C PRO A 110 -3.97 5.62 -8.22
N LEU A 111 -2.97 4.87 -8.70
CA LEU A 111 -3.14 3.53 -9.25
C LEU A 111 -1.86 2.70 -9.13
N ASP A 112 -1.57 2.17 -7.94
CA ASP A 112 -0.49 1.19 -7.74
C ASP A 112 -0.80 -0.11 -8.49
N GLY A 113 0.09 -0.46 -9.40
CA GLY A 113 -0.06 -1.63 -10.26
C GLY A 113 -0.81 -1.33 -11.56
N THR A 114 -0.50 -0.23 -12.24
CA THR A 114 -1.05 0.17 -13.56
C THR A 114 -0.99 -0.96 -14.59
N ARG A 115 0.08 -1.75 -14.56
CA ARG A 115 0.21 -2.94 -15.43
C ARG A 115 -0.85 -4.00 -15.12
N GLU A 116 -1.07 -4.32 -13.87
CA GLU A 116 -2.05 -5.29 -13.42
C GLU A 116 -3.47 -4.78 -13.68
N TYR A 117 -3.70 -3.50 -13.42
CA TYR A 117 -4.94 -2.83 -13.75
C TYR A 117 -5.26 -2.91 -15.26
N SER A 118 -4.27 -2.76 -16.12
CA SER A 118 -4.43 -2.81 -17.57
C SER A 118 -4.47 -4.23 -18.15
N THR A 119 -4.35 -5.26 -17.30
CA THR A 119 -4.39 -6.66 -17.72
C THR A 119 -5.73 -7.30 -17.36
N GLU A 120 -6.42 -7.87 -18.36
CA GLU A 120 -7.71 -8.54 -18.15
C GLU A 120 -7.60 -9.66 -17.10
N GLY A 121 -8.60 -9.75 -16.22
CA GLY A 121 -8.67 -10.77 -15.17
C GLY A 121 -7.76 -10.53 -13.96
N ARG A 122 -6.80 -9.59 -14.02
CA ARG A 122 -5.96 -9.24 -12.87
C ARG A 122 -6.73 -8.39 -11.87
N LYS A 123 -6.48 -8.65 -10.59
CA LYS A 123 -7.13 -7.96 -9.45
C LYS A 123 -6.14 -7.25 -8.54
N ASP A 124 -4.87 -7.57 -8.64
CA ASP A 124 -3.79 -7.15 -7.77
C ASP A 124 -3.25 -5.75 -8.12
N TRP A 125 -4.12 -4.76 -7.95
CA TRP A 125 -3.86 -3.33 -8.06
C TRP A 125 -4.58 -2.58 -6.92
N ALA A 126 -4.08 -1.40 -6.55
CA ALA A 126 -4.50 -0.68 -5.37
C ALA A 126 -4.57 0.84 -5.59
N VAL A 127 -5.12 1.55 -4.60
CA VAL A 127 -5.02 3.01 -4.46
C VAL A 127 -4.42 3.32 -3.09
N HIS A 128 -3.43 4.19 -3.04
CA HIS A 128 -2.75 4.59 -1.81
C HIS A 128 -3.04 6.04 -1.47
N VAL A 129 -3.42 6.30 -0.22
CA VAL A 129 -3.56 7.65 0.32
C VAL A 129 -2.95 7.67 1.71
N ALA A 130 -1.89 8.45 1.91
CA ALA A 130 -1.21 8.60 3.19
C ALA A 130 -1.03 10.07 3.55
N LEU A 131 -1.08 10.39 4.84
CA LEU A 131 -0.72 11.66 5.39
C LEU A 131 0.58 11.55 6.18
N TRP A 132 1.59 12.25 5.75
CA TRP A 132 2.80 12.51 6.51
C TRP A 132 2.63 13.79 7.31
N GLN A 133 3.02 13.76 8.58
CA GLN A 133 2.96 14.93 9.45
C GLN A 133 4.26 15.16 10.20
N ARG A 134 4.57 16.44 10.47
CA ARG A 134 5.61 16.89 11.38
C ARG A 134 4.95 17.43 12.65
N SER A 135 5.27 16.82 13.79
CA SER A 135 4.78 17.27 15.09
C SER A 135 5.59 18.48 15.59
N PRO A 136 5.02 19.32 16.47
CA PRO A 136 5.72 20.47 17.04
C PRO A 136 7.01 20.10 17.81
N ASP A 137 7.13 18.89 18.32
CA ASP A 137 8.31 18.34 18.98
C ASP A 137 9.39 17.81 18.01
N GLY A 138 9.17 17.97 16.69
CA GLY A 138 10.09 17.55 15.64
C GLY A 138 9.97 16.10 15.19
N ARG A 139 9.11 15.28 15.83
CA ARG A 139 8.79 13.93 15.31
C ARG A 139 8.02 14.05 14.02
N HIS A 140 8.25 13.15 13.10
CA HIS A 140 7.55 13.11 11.82
C HIS A 140 7.36 11.68 11.32
N GLY A 141 6.40 11.49 10.44
CA GLY A 141 6.11 10.20 9.82
C GLY A 141 4.69 10.10 9.28
N ILE A 142 4.32 8.94 8.82
CA ILE A 142 2.95 8.66 8.37
C ILE A 142 2.06 8.48 9.61
N THR A 143 1.04 9.33 9.72
CA THR A 143 0.09 9.31 10.85
C THR A 143 -1.22 8.66 10.47
N ASP A 144 -1.70 8.91 9.26
CA ASP A 144 -2.97 8.43 8.75
C ASP A 144 -2.78 7.89 7.34
N ALA A 145 -3.36 6.73 7.07
CA ALA A 145 -3.25 6.13 5.74
C ALA A 145 -4.40 5.18 5.44
N ALA A 146 -4.65 4.99 4.16
CA ALA A 146 -5.53 3.94 3.64
C ALA A 146 -4.97 3.34 2.36
N VAL A 147 -5.14 2.03 2.24
CA VAL A 147 -4.90 1.24 1.02
C VAL A 147 -6.22 0.61 0.61
N SER A 148 -6.74 0.98 -0.56
CA SER A 148 -7.91 0.35 -1.14
C SER A 148 -7.50 -0.71 -2.15
N LEU A 149 -8.19 -1.86 -2.14
CA LEU A 149 -8.09 -2.95 -3.09
C LEU A 149 -9.41 -3.06 -3.88
N PRO A 150 -9.62 -2.22 -4.91
CA PRO A 150 -10.95 -2.06 -5.50
C PRO A 150 -11.49 -3.30 -6.21
N ALA A 151 -10.60 -4.18 -6.72
CA ALA A 151 -10.98 -5.42 -7.36
C ALA A 151 -11.31 -6.57 -6.37
N TYR A 152 -11.17 -6.32 -5.05
CA TYR A 152 -11.54 -7.23 -3.96
C TYR A 152 -12.72 -6.65 -3.17
N ASP A 153 -13.82 -6.39 -3.87
CA ASP A 153 -15.08 -5.88 -3.31
C ASP A 153 -14.93 -4.57 -2.51
N ASP A 154 -14.13 -3.64 -3.04
CA ASP A 154 -13.79 -2.35 -2.41
C ASP A 154 -13.16 -2.49 -1.01
N LEU A 155 -12.44 -3.58 -0.76
CA LEU A 155 -11.74 -3.78 0.51
C LEU A 155 -10.78 -2.61 0.76
N VAL A 156 -10.83 -2.05 1.97
CA VAL A 156 -9.96 -0.96 2.39
C VAL A 156 -9.34 -1.26 3.75
N PHE A 157 -8.04 -1.04 3.85
CA PHE A 157 -7.26 -1.08 5.07
C PHE A 157 -6.91 0.34 5.48
N ARG A 158 -7.09 0.69 6.75
CA ARG A 158 -6.87 2.04 7.25
C ARG A 158 -6.23 2.02 8.65
N THR A 159 -5.38 2.99 8.92
CA THR A 159 -4.55 3.05 10.12
C THR A 159 -5.33 3.04 11.43
N ASP A 160 -6.51 3.63 11.48
CA ASP A 160 -7.32 3.76 12.71
C ASP A 160 -8.23 2.55 13.00
N THR A 161 -8.34 1.59 12.08
CA THR A 161 -9.23 0.42 12.24
C THR A 161 -8.54 -0.92 11.95
N VAL A 162 -7.34 -0.89 11.36
CA VAL A 162 -6.60 -2.12 11.04
C VAL A 162 -6.16 -2.84 12.32
N ASN A 163 -6.16 -4.16 12.26
CA ASN A 163 -5.55 -5.03 13.25
C ASN A 163 -4.91 -6.24 12.57
N ALA A 164 -4.10 -6.97 13.29
CA ALA A 164 -3.43 -8.18 12.82
C ALA A 164 -4.06 -9.47 13.38
N ASP A 165 -5.35 -9.47 13.74
CA ASP A 165 -6.03 -10.60 14.37
C ASP A 165 -6.00 -11.88 13.52
N ARG A 166 -5.81 -11.75 12.21
CA ARG A 166 -5.72 -12.87 11.26
C ARG A 166 -4.30 -13.33 11.00
N VAL A 167 -3.31 -12.56 11.44
CA VAL A 167 -1.90 -12.90 11.23
C VAL A 167 -1.53 -14.04 12.19
N PRO A 168 -1.03 -15.18 11.68
CA PRO A 168 -0.61 -16.28 12.53
C PRO A 168 0.51 -15.84 13.48
N SER A 169 0.55 -16.38 14.69
CA SER A 169 1.66 -16.17 15.63
C SER A 169 2.73 -17.26 15.48
N GLY A 170 3.96 -16.97 15.90
CA GLY A 170 5.10 -17.89 15.90
C GLY A 170 5.83 -17.96 14.55
N VAL A 171 7.00 -18.54 14.52
CA VAL A 171 7.84 -18.68 13.32
C VAL A 171 7.41 -19.93 12.55
N PRO A 172 6.98 -19.81 11.27
CA PRO A 172 6.61 -20.96 10.45
C PRO A 172 7.86 -21.75 10.00
N GLU A 173 7.70 -23.01 9.63
CA GLU A 173 8.78 -23.80 9.01
C GLU A 173 9.22 -23.24 7.65
N VAL A 174 8.27 -22.69 6.88
CA VAL A 174 8.51 -22.05 5.59
C VAL A 174 7.86 -20.67 5.60
N ILE A 175 8.64 -19.62 5.39
CA ILE A 175 8.18 -18.23 5.35
C ILE A 175 7.65 -17.93 3.95
N ARG A 176 6.37 -17.55 3.84
CA ARG A 176 5.75 -17.14 2.58
C ARG A 176 6.07 -15.66 2.33
N ILE A 177 6.78 -15.37 1.24
CA ILE A 177 7.21 -14.01 0.90
C ILE A 177 6.51 -13.53 -0.36
N ALA A 178 5.70 -12.48 -0.23
CA ALA A 178 5.16 -11.76 -1.38
C ALA A 178 6.29 -11.06 -2.14
N THR A 179 6.31 -11.21 -3.45
CA THR A 179 7.33 -10.61 -4.32
C THR A 179 6.73 -10.18 -5.64
N SER A 180 7.46 -9.35 -6.39
CA SER A 180 7.05 -8.95 -7.73
C SER A 180 6.90 -10.17 -8.65
N ALA A 181 5.73 -10.30 -9.28
CA ALA A 181 5.47 -11.35 -10.26
C ALA A 181 6.37 -11.24 -11.51
N SER A 182 6.82 -10.01 -11.84
CA SER A 182 7.59 -9.72 -13.06
C SER A 182 9.07 -9.52 -12.81
N ARG A 183 9.46 -9.04 -11.63
CA ARG A 183 10.84 -8.68 -11.27
C ARG A 183 11.11 -9.07 -9.81
N PRO A 184 11.20 -10.37 -9.47
CA PRO A 184 11.54 -10.78 -8.12
C PRO A 184 12.95 -10.29 -7.77
N PRO A 185 13.15 -9.68 -6.59
CA PRO A 185 14.47 -9.19 -6.19
C PRO A 185 15.51 -10.28 -6.07
N ALA A 186 16.74 -10.03 -6.55
CA ALA A 186 17.84 -11.01 -6.47
C ALA A 186 18.18 -11.39 -5.03
N ILE A 187 17.97 -10.52 -4.05
CA ILE A 187 18.20 -10.77 -2.63
C ILE A 187 17.45 -12.02 -2.11
N LEU A 188 16.31 -12.36 -2.70
CA LEU A 188 15.52 -13.53 -2.33
C LEU A 188 16.27 -14.86 -2.56
N HIS A 189 17.20 -14.88 -3.51
CA HIS A 189 18.08 -16.04 -3.71
C HIS A 189 18.95 -16.29 -2.48
N TRP A 190 19.55 -15.23 -1.94
CA TRP A 190 20.41 -15.30 -0.78
C TRP A 190 19.65 -15.60 0.52
N ILE A 191 18.45 -15.02 0.69
CA ILE A 191 17.58 -15.35 1.84
C ILE A 191 17.29 -16.86 1.87
N ARG A 192 17.03 -17.47 0.71
CA ARG A 192 16.73 -18.91 0.58
C ARG A 192 17.87 -19.82 1.02
N GLU A 193 19.11 -19.37 0.97
CA GLU A 193 20.27 -20.15 1.46
C GLU A 193 20.29 -20.27 2.99
N SER A 194 19.67 -19.33 3.69
CA SER A 194 19.66 -19.27 5.15
C SER A 194 18.33 -19.64 5.78
N VAL A 195 17.22 -19.43 5.05
CA VAL A 195 15.85 -19.59 5.56
C VAL A 195 14.98 -20.29 4.52
N ALA A 196 14.18 -21.24 4.95
CA ALA A 196 13.20 -21.88 4.07
C ALA A 196 12.10 -20.87 3.70
N ILE A 197 11.99 -20.53 2.42
CA ILE A 197 11.01 -19.57 1.91
C ILE A 197 10.22 -20.12 0.74
N GLU A 198 8.96 -19.71 0.65
CA GLU A 198 8.08 -19.86 -0.50
C GLU A 198 7.78 -18.48 -1.09
N LEU A 199 7.94 -18.33 -2.41
CA LEU A 199 7.65 -17.05 -3.09
C LEU A 199 6.22 -17.02 -3.58
N VAL A 200 5.50 -15.97 -3.20
CA VAL A 200 4.12 -15.70 -3.63
C VAL A 200 4.14 -14.51 -4.60
N PRO A 201 4.06 -14.75 -5.92
CA PRO A 201 4.15 -13.69 -6.91
C PRO A 201 2.85 -12.87 -6.96
N LEU A 202 2.93 -11.57 -6.69
CA LEU A 202 1.83 -10.61 -6.72
C LEU A 202 2.27 -9.33 -7.46
N GLY A 203 1.31 -8.64 -8.08
CA GLY A 203 1.47 -7.26 -8.54
C GLY A 203 1.32 -6.26 -7.39
N SER A 204 1.37 -4.95 -7.70
CA SER A 204 1.10 -3.87 -6.74
C SER A 204 1.91 -3.96 -5.43
N ALA A 205 2.44 -2.86 -4.94
CA ALA A 205 3.09 -2.80 -3.65
C ALA A 205 2.05 -2.89 -2.50
N GLY A 206 0.92 -2.20 -2.68
CA GLY A 206 -0.18 -2.24 -1.73
C GLY A 206 -0.77 -3.62 -1.55
N VAL A 207 -1.03 -4.34 -2.64
CA VAL A 207 -1.56 -5.72 -2.55
C VAL A 207 -0.60 -6.63 -1.78
N LYS A 208 0.71 -6.56 -2.05
CA LYS A 208 1.72 -7.34 -1.33
C LYS A 208 1.77 -7.02 0.16
N ALA A 209 1.72 -5.74 0.52
CA ALA A 209 1.72 -5.31 1.90
C ALA A 209 0.42 -5.71 2.62
N MET A 210 -0.74 -5.54 1.98
CA MET A 210 -2.02 -5.94 2.57
C MET A 210 -2.18 -7.46 2.69
N ALA A 211 -1.50 -8.25 1.85
CA ALA A 211 -1.42 -9.69 2.02
C ALA A 211 -0.65 -10.10 3.30
N VAL A 212 0.32 -9.29 3.76
CA VAL A 212 0.97 -9.47 5.07
C VAL A 212 -0.02 -9.15 6.20
N VAL A 213 -0.72 -8.02 6.11
CA VAL A 213 -1.70 -7.57 7.11
C VAL A 213 -2.85 -8.56 7.26
N SER A 214 -3.28 -9.20 6.19
CA SER A 214 -4.35 -10.22 6.21
C SER A 214 -3.86 -11.63 6.60
N GLY A 215 -2.55 -11.83 6.76
CA GLY A 215 -1.96 -13.13 7.11
C GLY A 215 -1.91 -14.13 5.95
N GLU A 216 -2.13 -13.70 4.72
CA GLU A 216 -2.03 -14.54 3.52
C GLU A 216 -0.58 -14.88 3.16
N VAL A 217 0.33 -13.96 3.47
CA VAL A 217 1.78 -14.15 3.42
C VAL A 217 2.40 -13.68 4.73
N ASP A 218 3.64 -14.06 4.96
CA ASP A 218 4.36 -13.77 6.20
C ASP A 218 5.26 -12.52 6.07
N ALA A 219 5.69 -12.22 4.84
CA ALA A 219 6.54 -11.07 4.54
C ALA A 219 6.33 -10.55 3.11
N TYR A 220 6.71 -9.29 2.90
CA TYR A 220 6.91 -8.65 1.60
C TYR A 220 8.32 -8.07 1.57
N VAL A 221 9.12 -8.49 0.58
CA VAL A 221 10.49 -8.00 0.36
C VAL A 221 10.54 -7.32 -0.99
N HIS A 222 11.03 -6.08 -0.99
CA HIS A 222 11.30 -5.32 -2.21
C HIS A 222 12.75 -4.84 -2.22
N ALA A 223 13.42 -4.98 -3.38
CA ALA A 223 14.69 -4.36 -3.68
C ALA A 223 14.76 -4.06 -5.19
N GLY A 224 15.39 -2.97 -5.55
CA GLY A 224 15.49 -2.51 -6.94
C GLY A 224 14.79 -1.20 -7.20
N GLY A 225 14.35 -0.54 -6.14
CA GLY A 225 13.80 0.81 -6.16
C GLY A 225 12.30 0.90 -6.41
N GLN A 226 11.72 1.82 -5.71
CA GLN A 226 10.34 2.30 -5.83
C GLN A 226 10.32 3.76 -5.36
N TRP A 227 9.14 4.36 -5.32
CA TRP A 227 8.98 5.73 -4.87
C TRP A 227 8.23 5.77 -3.53
N GLU A 228 8.24 6.90 -2.86
CA GLU A 228 7.54 7.08 -1.58
C GLU A 228 6.05 6.73 -1.66
N TRP A 229 5.39 7.07 -2.75
CA TRP A 229 3.96 6.81 -2.94
C TRP A 229 3.63 5.31 -3.09
N ASP A 230 4.56 4.47 -3.58
CA ASP A 230 4.37 3.00 -3.60
C ASP A 230 4.23 2.39 -2.20
N SER A 231 4.81 3.04 -1.17
CA SER A 231 4.95 2.41 0.15
C SER A 231 4.46 3.23 1.34
N ALA A 232 4.23 4.54 1.22
CA ALA A 232 3.84 5.38 2.35
C ALA A 232 2.54 4.91 3.01
N ALA A 233 1.48 4.70 2.24
CA ALA A 233 0.23 4.17 2.77
C ALA A 233 0.36 2.70 3.23
N PRO A 234 0.94 1.78 2.43
CA PRO A 234 1.20 0.42 2.87
C PRO A 234 1.97 0.31 4.18
N ALA A 235 3.06 1.06 4.34
CA ALA A 235 3.87 1.05 5.57
C ALA A 235 3.11 1.59 6.77
N GLY A 236 2.37 2.70 6.58
CA GLY A 236 1.50 3.25 7.63
C GLY A 236 0.50 2.23 8.15
N VAL A 237 -0.18 1.52 7.24
CA VAL A 237 -1.16 0.48 7.60
C VAL A 237 -0.48 -0.73 8.27
N VAL A 238 0.65 -1.21 7.76
CA VAL A 238 1.41 -2.33 8.34
C VAL A 238 1.84 -2.01 9.77
N LEU A 239 2.41 -0.82 10.00
CA LEU A 239 2.84 -0.38 11.33
C LEU A 239 1.65 -0.20 12.28
N ALA A 240 0.54 0.37 11.82
CA ALA A 240 -0.67 0.52 12.62
C ALA A 240 -1.31 -0.83 13.01
N ALA A 241 -1.11 -1.86 12.19
CA ALA A 241 -1.50 -3.24 12.52
C ALA A 241 -0.58 -3.91 13.56
N GLY A 242 0.49 -3.23 14.03
CA GLY A 242 1.47 -3.81 14.96
C GLY A 242 2.48 -4.75 14.32
N LEU A 243 2.61 -4.69 13.00
CA LEU A 243 3.58 -5.46 12.22
C LEU A 243 4.86 -4.66 11.98
N HIS A 244 5.86 -5.27 11.33
CA HIS A 244 7.15 -4.65 11.07
C HIS A 244 7.21 -4.04 9.67
N ALA A 245 7.78 -2.82 9.56
CA ALA A 245 8.16 -2.19 8.30
C ALA A 245 9.49 -1.44 8.48
N SER A 246 10.47 -1.73 7.62
CA SER A 246 11.79 -1.10 7.62
C SER A 246 12.43 -1.14 6.23
N ARG A 247 13.60 -0.50 6.11
CA ARG A 247 14.56 -0.75 5.04
C ARG A 247 15.15 -2.16 5.20
N LEU A 248 15.82 -2.68 4.17
CA LEU A 248 16.48 -3.99 4.23
C LEU A 248 17.71 -4.03 5.17
N ASP A 249 18.25 -2.89 5.54
CA ASP A 249 19.31 -2.76 6.56
C ASP A 249 18.74 -2.62 7.99
N GLY A 250 17.42 -2.63 8.14
CA GLY A 250 16.72 -2.49 9.41
C GLY A 250 16.48 -1.03 9.83
N SER A 251 16.95 -0.04 9.07
CA SER A 251 16.68 1.37 9.35
C SER A 251 15.20 1.72 9.10
N PRO A 252 14.66 2.76 9.75
CA PRO A 252 13.29 3.19 9.51
C PRO A 252 13.05 3.61 8.05
N LEU A 253 11.80 3.43 7.58
CA LEU A 253 11.32 4.03 6.35
C LEU A 253 11.05 5.51 6.60
N GLU A 254 11.69 6.38 5.84
CA GLU A 254 11.51 7.83 5.93
C GLU A 254 10.79 8.35 4.68
N TYR A 255 9.85 9.27 4.89
CA TYR A 255 9.00 9.84 3.86
C TYR A 255 9.08 11.37 3.84
N ASN A 256 8.58 11.97 2.78
CA ASN A 256 8.67 13.40 2.50
C ASN A 256 10.13 13.87 2.35
N GLN A 257 10.95 13.07 1.67
CA GLN A 257 12.36 13.38 1.42
C GLN A 257 12.53 14.23 0.15
N PRO A 258 13.62 15.01 0.02
CA PRO A 258 13.90 15.77 -1.21
C PRO A 258 13.96 14.91 -2.48
N ASN A 259 14.40 13.68 -2.35
CA ASN A 259 14.33 12.66 -3.40
C ASN A 259 13.35 11.59 -2.93
N ALA A 260 12.21 11.53 -3.56
CA ALA A 260 11.16 10.58 -3.23
C ALA A 260 11.49 9.10 -3.58
N TYR A 261 12.72 8.82 -4.04
CA TYR A 261 13.17 7.47 -4.35
C TYR A 261 13.45 6.66 -3.09
N LEU A 262 12.81 5.48 -2.96
CA LEU A 262 12.98 4.54 -1.87
C LEU A 262 13.56 3.23 -2.44
N PRO A 263 14.83 2.88 -2.15
CA PRO A 263 15.52 1.79 -2.84
C PRO A 263 15.03 0.39 -2.47
N ASP A 264 14.52 0.19 -1.26
CA ASP A 264 14.15 -1.13 -0.77
C ASP A 264 13.22 -1.05 0.44
N LEU A 265 12.58 -2.18 0.78
CA LEU A 265 11.83 -2.33 2.03
C LEU A 265 11.64 -3.81 2.42
N LEU A 266 11.39 -4.01 3.71
CA LEU A 266 10.87 -5.22 4.32
C LEU A 266 9.61 -4.88 5.11
N MET A 267 8.50 -5.56 4.81
CA MET A 267 7.30 -5.57 5.63
C MET A 267 7.01 -7.01 6.03
N CYS A 268 6.85 -7.29 7.32
CA CYS A 268 6.66 -8.67 7.75
C CYS A 268 6.00 -8.73 9.14
N ARG A 269 5.67 -9.94 9.54
CA ARG A 269 5.31 -10.25 10.92
C ARG A 269 6.48 -9.90 11.84
N THR A 270 6.21 -9.27 12.96
CA THR A 270 7.23 -8.69 13.86
C THR A 270 8.30 -9.70 14.29
N GLU A 271 7.89 -10.94 14.59
CA GLU A 271 8.80 -12.01 15.01
C GLU A 271 9.72 -12.52 13.90
N LEU A 272 9.40 -12.25 12.63
CA LEU A 272 10.21 -12.64 11.49
C LEU A 272 11.27 -11.59 11.12
N ALA A 273 11.11 -10.34 11.56
CA ALA A 273 12.01 -9.27 11.20
C ALA A 273 13.49 -9.57 11.57
N PRO A 274 13.84 -10.01 12.78
CA PRO A 274 15.23 -10.34 13.10
C PRO A 274 15.81 -11.45 12.20
N ILE A 275 14.99 -12.47 11.88
CA ILE A 275 15.40 -13.61 11.06
C ILE A 275 15.68 -13.17 9.63
N LEU A 276 14.77 -12.40 9.04
CA LEU A 276 14.89 -11.93 7.66
C LEU A 276 16.00 -10.90 7.50
N LEU A 277 16.12 -9.94 8.44
CA LEU A 277 17.20 -8.94 8.41
C LEU A 277 18.58 -9.58 8.57
N GLU A 278 18.73 -10.61 9.40
CA GLU A 278 19.97 -11.36 9.50
C GLU A 278 20.30 -12.10 8.20
N ALA A 279 19.31 -12.77 7.59
CA ALA A 279 19.50 -13.46 6.31
C ALA A 279 19.89 -12.49 5.18
N ILE A 280 19.27 -11.29 5.16
CA ILE A 280 19.57 -10.22 4.21
C ILE A 280 20.99 -9.68 4.44
N SER A 281 21.39 -9.43 5.69
CA SER A 281 22.73 -8.89 6.00
C SER A 281 23.88 -9.80 5.57
N ARG A 282 23.66 -11.11 5.63
CA ARG A 282 24.62 -12.12 5.14
C ARG A 282 24.78 -12.09 3.63
N ALA A 283 23.74 -11.68 2.90
CA ALA A 283 23.78 -11.58 1.44
C ALA A 283 24.65 -10.39 0.94
N TRP A 284 25.00 -9.44 1.82
CA TRP A 284 25.82 -8.28 1.49
C TRP A 284 27.27 -8.41 1.95
N GLN A 285 27.63 -9.54 2.55
CA GLN A 285 29.02 -9.89 2.92
C GLN A 285 29.70 -10.72 1.82
#